data_e14da321b6093a3aa59bf0f3843bd179
#
_entry.id   e14da321b6093a3aa59bf0f3843bd179
#
_cell.length_a   1.000
_cell.length_b   1.000
_cell.length_c   1.000
_cell.angle_alpha   90.00
_cell.angle_beta   90.00
_cell.angle_gamma   90.00
#
_symmetry.space_group_name_H-M   'P 1'
#
loop_
_entity.id
_entity.type
_entity.pdbx_description
1 polymer ?
#
loop_
_entity_poly.entity_id
_entity_poly.type
_entity_poly.pdbx_seq_one_letter_code
_entity_poly.pdbx_strand_id
1 'polypeptide(L)'
;MREETGIFSWYGFFNDYNKRIEMIKTAGFDGIMLWWEDEDCPWPITRGEMVKRARELDLKVFNIHMSGSDDNAMWSDDKALRESHLEPIRRTIAEIAEFDLHNLVVHLCERGDVPAPNKNLLHSIESLIPVAQQYNTILSLENTWRSDYLEAVWQEFPVKELGFCFDTSHANLRDQFYLAEKYNHLLSAYHLADNDGLEDRHWLPFDGEIDFQQVMPFLKDKGIPYTLELIANKELYPQEQEFLFEAKKRVDKLIEL
;
A
#
# COMPACT_ATOMS: atom_id res chain seq x y z
N MET A 1 -18.77 10.40 10.32
CA MET A 1 -18.80 8.92 10.11
C MET A 1 -17.67 8.36 10.93
N ARG A 2 -17.76 7.11 11.40
CA ARG A 2 -16.62 6.45 12.05
C ARG A 2 -15.53 6.22 11.00
N GLU A 3 -14.28 6.50 11.33
CA GLU A 3 -13.13 6.18 10.50
C GLU A 3 -12.98 4.66 10.38
N GLU A 4 -12.69 4.18 9.18
CA GLU A 4 -12.47 2.77 8.90
C GLU A 4 -11.00 2.41 9.09
N THR A 5 -10.75 1.21 9.62
CA THR A 5 -9.40 0.71 9.89
C THR A 5 -9.14 -0.58 9.14
N GLY A 6 -7.94 -0.71 8.60
CA GLY A 6 -7.50 -1.90 7.89
C GLY A 6 -6.09 -2.32 8.27
N ILE A 7 -5.74 -3.52 7.86
CA ILE A 7 -4.39 -4.05 8.01
C ILE A 7 -4.02 -4.87 6.78
N PHE A 8 -2.74 -4.91 6.44
CA PHE A 8 -2.23 -5.81 5.42
C PHE A 8 -2.49 -7.26 5.83
N SER A 9 -3.05 -8.06 4.93
CA SER A 9 -3.41 -9.46 5.20
C SER A 9 -2.21 -10.37 5.45
N TRP A 10 -1.01 -9.93 5.05
CA TRP A 10 0.27 -10.55 5.36
C TRP A 10 1.05 -9.67 6.35
N TYR A 11 0.95 -9.97 7.63
CA TYR A 11 1.57 -9.20 8.72
C TYR A 11 2.70 -9.95 9.42
N GLY A 12 3.36 -10.86 8.71
CA GLY A 12 4.59 -11.54 9.16
C GLY A 12 4.40 -12.86 9.90
N PHE A 13 3.18 -13.31 10.19
CA PHE A 13 2.91 -14.66 10.72
C PHE A 13 2.58 -15.63 9.59
N PHE A 14 3.35 -16.73 9.54
CA PHE A 14 3.14 -17.77 8.55
C PHE A 14 1.97 -18.68 8.96
N ASN A 15 0.82 -18.44 8.36
CA ASN A 15 -0.43 -19.15 8.66
C ASN A 15 -1.33 -19.20 7.42
N ASP A 16 -2.32 -20.08 7.43
CA ASP A 16 -3.40 -20.14 6.44
C ASP A 16 -4.13 -18.80 6.28
N TYR A 17 -4.39 -18.38 5.05
CA TYR A 17 -5.06 -17.11 4.77
C TYR A 17 -6.42 -17.01 5.47
N ASN A 18 -7.24 -18.06 5.43
CA ASN A 18 -8.56 -18.05 6.06
C ASN A 18 -8.47 -17.77 7.56
N LYS A 19 -7.48 -18.39 8.21
CA LYS A 19 -7.18 -18.15 9.62
C LYS A 19 -6.73 -16.72 9.88
N ARG A 20 -5.81 -16.20 9.06
CA ARG A 20 -5.32 -14.82 9.21
C ARG A 20 -6.47 -13.81 9.17
N ILE A 21 -7.36 -13.91 8.18
CA ILE A 21 -8.46 -12.93 8.06
C ILE A 21 -9.56 -13.13 9.11
N GLU A 22 -9.80 -14.35 9.61
CA GLU A 22 -10.67 -14.57 10.77
C GLU A 22 -10.12 -13.90 12.03
N MET A 23 -8.81 -13.95 12.23
CA MET A 23 -8.13 -13.30 13.34
C MET A 23 -8.12 -11.77 13.19
N ILE A 24 -7.94 -11.24 11.97
CA ILE A 24 -8.08 -9.81 11.65
C ILE A 24 -9.51 -9.34 11.99
N LYS A 25 -10.52 -10.08 11.54
CA LYS A 25 -11.91 -9.78 11.87
C LYS A 25 -12.18 -9.79 13.37
N THR A 26 -11.65 -10.80 14.06
CA THR A 26 -11.77 -10.94 15.53
C THR A 26 -11.11 -9.77 16.26
N ALA A 27 -10.02 -9.22 15.74
CA ALA A 27 -9.36 -8.05 16.29
C ALA A 27 -10.16 -6.75 16.09
N GLY A 28 -11.18 -6.74 15.22
CA GLY A 28 -12.11 -5.63 15.04
C GLY A 28 -11.73 -4.66 13.91
N PHE A 29 -10.89 -5.09 12.97
CA PHE A 29 -10.65 -4.33 11.74
C PHE A 29 -11.88 -4.33 10.82
N ASP A 30 -12.04 -3.25 10.05
CA ASP A 30 -13.13 -3.08 9.09
C ASP A 30 -12.78 -3.67 7.71
N GLY A 31 -11.48 -3.79 7.43
CA GLY A 31 -11.02 -4.31 6.15
C GLY A 31 -9.54 -4.66 6.12
N ILE A 32 -9.08 -4.99 4.92
CA ILE A 32 -7.72 -5.44 4.65
C ILE A 32 -7.15 -4.75 3.42
N MET A 33 -5.84 -4.79 3.29
CA MET A 33 -5.07 -4.61 2.08
C MET A 33 -4.57 -5.98 1.61
N LEU A 34 -4.50 -6.21 0.31
CA LEU A 34 -4.02 -7.46 -0.29
C LEU A 34 -2.87 -7.22 -1.26
N TRP A 35 -1.84 -8.05 -1.24
CA TRP A 35 -1.01 -8.30 -2.42
C TRP A 35 -1.81 -9.07 -3.47
N TRP A 36 -1.65 -8.68 -4.74
CA TRP A 36 -2.36 -9.35 -5.83
C TRP A 36 -1.61 -10.59 -6.32
N GLU A 37 -1.43 -11.55 -5.43
CA GLU A 37 -0.77 -12.83 -5.67
C GLU A 37 -1.61 -13.99 -5.14
N ASP A 38 -1.48 -15.14 -5.79
CA ASP A 38 -1.99 -16.40 -5.27
C ASP A 38 -1.01 -16.91 -4.18
N GLU A 39 -1.52 -17.46 -3.10
CA GLU A 39 -0.69 -18.19 -2.13
C GLU A 39 -0.69 -19.68 -2.51
N ASP A 40 0.51 -20.28 -2.63
CA ASP A 40 0.63 -21.63 -3.11
C ASP A 40 0.64 -22.66 -1.96
N CYS A 41 1.81 -22.92 -1.42
CA CYS A 41 2.04 -23.98 -0.45
C CYS A 41 2.35 -23.41 0.94
N PRO A 42 1.90 -24.01 2.06
CA PRO A 42 1.15 -25.26 2.15
C PRO A 42 -0.38 -25.12 2.06
N TRP A 43 -0.92 -23.91 1.98
CA TRP A 43 -2.36 -23.65 1.94
C TRP A 43 -2.73 -22.83 0.70
N PRO A 44 -2.90 -23.49 -0.45
CA PRO A 44 -3.15 -22.79 -1.70
C PRO A 44 -4.51 -22.07 -1.67
N ILE A 45 -4.47 -20.80 -2.10
CA ILE A 45 -5.66 -19.98 -2.28
C ILE A 45 -5.38 -18.95 -3.39
N THR A 46 -6.32 -18.77 -4.29
CA THR A 46 -6.19 -17.74 -5.33
C THR A 46 -6.58 -16.36 -4.78
N ARG A 47 -5.98 -15.30 -5.34
CA ARG A 47 -6.31 -13.90 -5.01
C ARG A 47 -7.81 -13.59 -5.12
N GLY A 48 -8.50 -14.17 -6.11
CA GLY A 48 -9.96 -14.02 -6.24
C GLY A 48 -10.75 -14.70 -5.12
N GLU A 49 -10.28 -15.86 -4.63
CA GLU A 49 -10.87 -16.52 -3.45
C GLU A 49 -10.58 -15.73 -2.17
N MET A 50 -9.39 -15.11 -2.06
CA MET A 50 -9.07 -14.22 -0.94
C MET A 50 -10.07 -13.06 -0.81
N VAL A 51 -10.39 -12.40 -1.92
CA VAL A 51 -11.39 -11.32 -1.92
C VAL A 51 -12.76 -11.83 -1.50
N LYS A 52 -13.20 -12.97 -2.04
CA LYS A 52 -14.49 -13.57 -1.69
C LYS A 52 -14.56 -13.91 -0.20
N ARG A 53 -13.50 -14.53 0.32
CA ARG A 53 -13.43 -14.94 1.72
C ARG A 53 -13.42 -13.74 2.68
N ALA A 54 -12.72 -12.66 2.34
CA ALA A 54 -12.76 -11.42 3.11
C ALA A 54 -14.20 -10.88 3.20
N ARG A 55 -14.92 -10.82 2.07
CA ARG A 55 -16.31 -10.36 2.01
C ARG A 55 -17.29 -11.24 2.78
N GLU A 56 -17.09 -12.56 2.80
CA GLU A 56 -17.89 -13.49 3.62
C GLU A 56 -17.78 -13.18 5.12
N LEU A 57 -16.68 -12.58 5.55
CA LEU A 57 -16.44 -12.15 6.93
C LEU A 57 -16.81 -10.68 7.17
N ASP A 58 -17.48 -10.01 6.23
CA ASP A 58 -17.73 -8.57 6.27
C ASP A 58 -16.45 -7.74 6.45
N LEU A 59 -15.35 -8.18 5.84
CA LEU A 59 -14.15 -7.39 5.69
C LEU A 59 -14.12 -6.74 4.31
N LYS A 60 -13.90 -5.43 4.25
CA LYS A 60 -13.66 -4.71 3.01
C LYS A 60 -12.24 -4.99 2.51
N VAL A 61 -12.04 -4.93 1.20
CA VAL A 61 -10.70 -4.83 0.62
C VAL A 61 -10.51 -3.37 0.21
N PHE A 62 -9.67 -2.64 0.93
CA PHE A 62 -9.53 -1.19 0.76
C PHE A 62 -8.63 -0.82 -0.41
N ASN A 63 -7.53 -1.52 -0.56
CA ASN A 63 -6.65 -1.37 -1.69
C ASN A 63 -5.95 -2.70 -2.00
N ILE A 64 -5.41 -2.74 -3.20
CA ILE A 64 -4.57 -3.83 -3.68
C ILE A 64 -3.15 -3.30 -3.83
N HIS A 65 -2.18 -4.02 -3.32
CA HIS A 65 -0.77 -3.74 -3.58
C HIS A 65 -0.30 -4.56 -4.79
N MET A 66 0.37 -3.91 -5.74
CA MET A 66 0.99 -4.62 -6.85
C MET A 66 2.05 -5.57 -6.31
N SER A 67 1.97 -6.83 -6.70
CA SER A 67 2.95 -7.83 -6.26
C SER A 67 4.32 -7.59 -6.90
N GLY A 68 5.36 -8.00 -6.16
CA GLY A 68 6.75 -7.69 -6.43
C GLY A 68 7.18 -7.97 -7.86
N SER A 69 7.61 -6.92 -8.49
CA SER A 69 8.21 -6.90 -9.81
C SER A 69 9.47 -6.03 -9.73
N ASP A 70 10.25 -6.01 -10.78
CA ASP A 70 11.38 -5.08 -10.87
C ASP A 70 10.87 -3.65 -11.13
N ASP A 71 10.45 -2.93 -10.08
CA ASP A 71 9.91 -1.58 -10.17
C ASP A 71 10.91 -0.59 -10.78
N ASN A 72 12.19 -0.93 -10.78
CA ASN A 72 13.23 -0.21 -11.50
C ASN A 72 13.16 -0.39 -13.03
N ALA A 73 12.25 -1.23 -13.55
CA ALA A 73 12.05 -1.39 -14.98
C ALA A 73 11.32 -0.21 -15.65
N MET A 74 10.46 0.52 -14.94
CA MET A 74 9.61 1.57 -15.54
C MET A 74 10.38 2.68 -16.25
N TRP A 75 11.60 3.00 -15.79
CA TRP A 75 12.44 4.07 -16.34
C TRP A 75 13.58 3.55 -17.22
N SER A 76 13.70 2.23 -17.42
CA SER A 76 14.76 1.61 -18.22
C SER A 76 14.76 2.10 -19.67
N ASP A 77 15.93 2.17 -20.30
CA ASP A 77 16.06 2.41 -21.76
C ASP A 77 15.64 1.19 -22.58
N ASP A 78 15.66 -0.01 -21.99
CA ASP A 78 15.16 -1.23 -22.61
C ASP A 78 13.62 -1.24 -22.65
N LYS A 79 13.06 -1.03 -23.83
CA LYS A 79 11.61 -1.05 -24.05
C LYS A 79 10.98 -2.40 -23.69
N ALA A 80 11.64 -3.52 -23.99
CA ALA A 80 11.10 -4.84 -23.72
C ALA A 80 11.01 -5.09 -22.22
N LEU A 81 12.01 -4.64 -21.46
CA LEU A 81 12.00 -4.68 -20.00
C LEU A 81 10.85 -3.82 -19.43
N ARG A 82 10.68 -2.58 -19.94
CA ARG A 82 9.54 -1.74 -19.51
C ARG A 82 8.19 -2.44 -19.75
N GLU A 83 7.98 -2.96 -20.96
CA GLU A 83 6.72 -3.62 -21.29
C GLU A 83 6.47 -4.89 -20.47
N SER A 84 7.50 -5.68 -20.19
CA SER A 84 7.36 -6.88 -19.31
C SER A 84 6.92 -6.53 -17.90
N HIS A 85 7.26 -5.34 -17.41
CA HIS A 85 6.84 -4.82 -16.11
C HIS A 85 5.44 -4.18 -16.17
N LEU A 86 5.11 -3.44 -17.22
CA LEU A 86 3.85 -2.72 -17.35
C LEU A 86 2.66 -3.66 -17.64
N GLU A 87 2.89 -4.76 -18.34
CA GLU A 87 1.83 -5.70 -18.70
C GLU A 87 1.17 -6.38 -17.48
N PRO A 88 1.90 -6.84 -16.44
CA PRO A 88 1.31 -7.27 -15.19
C PRO A 88 0.43 -6.20 -14.53
N ILE A 89 0.86 -4.93 -14.52
CA ILE A 89 0.07 -3.82 -13.95
C ILE A 89 -1.24 -3.64 -14.71
N ARG A 90 -1.20 -3.58 -16.06
CA ARG A 90 -2.41 -3.47 -16.89
C ARG A 90 -3.39 -4.61 -16.63
N ARG A 91 -2.87 -5.83 -16.53
CA ARG A 91 -3.67 -7.02 -16.23
C ARG A 91 -4.27 -6.93 -14.83
N THR A 92 -3.50 -6.56 -13.82
CA THR A 92 -4.00 -6.40 -12.46
C THR A 92 -5.12 -5.35 -12.39
N ILE A 93 -4.99 -4.21 -13.07
CA ILE A 93 -6.06 -3.20 -13.16
C ILE A 93 -7.37 -3.84 -13.66
N ALA A 94 -7.32 -4.65 -14.73
CA ALA A 94 -8.49 -5.30 -15.29
C ALA A 94 -9.05 -6.37 -14.32
N GLU A 95 -8.19 -7.19 -13.73
CA GLU A 95 -8.58 -8.27 -12.82
C GLU A 95 -9.25 -7.76 -11.54
N ILE A 96 -8.70 -6.72 -10.90
CA ILE A 96 -9.28 -6.17 -9.66
C ILE A 96 -10.64 -5.53 -9.90
N ALA A 97 -10.86 -4.95 -11.09
CA ALA A 97 -12.14 -4.38 -11.46
C ALA A 97 -13.26 -5.43 -11.56
N GLU A 98 -12.96 -6.69 -11.88
CA GLU A 98 -13.93 -7.80 -11.87
C GLU A 98 -14.49 -8.06 -10.45
N PHE A 99 -13.74 -7.64 -9.43
CA PHE A 99 -14.14 -7.72 -8.02
C PHE A 99 -14.65 -6.38 -7.47
N ASP A 100 -14.94 -5.39 -8.32
CA ASP A 100 -15.34 -4.04 -7.88
C ASP A 100 -14.31 -3.42 -6.91
N LEU A 101 -13.02 -3.58 -7.24
CA LEU A 101 -11.88 -3.00 -6.54
C LEU A 101 -11.21 -1.98 -7.46
N HIS A 102 -10.96 -0.78 -6.95
CA HIS A 102 -10.60 0.37 -7.78
C HIS A 102 -9.40 1.17 -7.24
N ASN A 103 -8.60 0.58 -6.37
CA ASN A 103 -7.39 1.21 -5.85
C ASN A 103 -6.22 0.22 -5.90
N LEU A 104 -5.22 0.53 -6.74
CA LEU A 104 -4.02 -0.26 -6.93
C LEU A 104 -2.80 0.56 -6.51
N VAL A 105 -2.10 0.11 -5.47
CA VAL A 105 -0.84 0.70 -5.02
C VAL A 105 0.31 0.21 -5.91
N VAL A 106 1.13 1.15 -6.38
CA VAL A 106 2.23 0.91 -7.32
C VAL A 106 3.47 1.69 -6.90
N HIS A 107 4.62 1.02 -6.89
CA HIS A 107 5.92 1.67 -6.74
C HIS A 107 6.45 2.19 -8.08
N LEU A 108 7.15 3.31 -8.06
CA LEU A 108 7.82 3.87 -9.27
C LEU A 108 9.31 3.56 -9.31
N CYS A 109 9.91 3.29 -8.16
CA CYS A 109 11.30 2.88 -8.05
C CYS A 109 11.55 2.19 -6.72
N GLU A 110 12.51 1.27 -6.73
CA GLU A 110 13.01 0.55 -5.58
C GLU A 110 14.46 0.95 -5.25
N ARG A 111 15.00 0.31 -4.20
CA ARG A 111 16.37 0.51 -3.74
C ARG A 111 17.40 0.32 -4.87
N GLY A 112 18.50 1.00 -4.77
CA GLY A 112 19.65 0.83 -5.66
C GLY A 112 20.11 2.13 -6.31
N ASP A 113 20.88 1.99 -7.37
CA ASP A 113 21.37 3.11 -8.17
C ASP A 113 20.28 3.55 -9.15
N VAL A 114 19.37 4.38 -8.65
CA VAL A 114 18.20 4.87 -9.38
C VAL A 114 18.52 6.26 -9.94
N PRO A 115 18.50 6.46 -11.27
CA PRO A 115 18.77 7.77 -11.88
C PRO A 115 17.69 8.79 -11.53
N ALA A 116 17.86 10.04 -11.95
CA ALA A 116 16.79 11.02 -11.90
C ALA A 116 15.60 10.59 -12.79
N PRO A 117 14.36 11.02 -12.48
CA PRO A 117 13.20 10.74 -13.33
C PRO A 117 13.47 11.10 -14.78
N ASN A 118 13.04 10.25 -15.69
CA ASN A 118 13.32 10.41 -17.11
C ASN A 118 12.06 10.26 -17.97
N LYS A 119 12.17 10.53 -19.27
CA LYS A 119 11.06 10.42 -20.23
C LYS A 119 10.48 9.00 -20.34
N ASN A 120 11.28 7.96 -20.06
CA ASN A 120 10.79 6.57 -20.15
C ASN A 120 9.83 6.26 -18.97
N LEU A 121 10.13 6.77 -17.77
CA LEU A 121 9.19 6.73 -16.63
C LEU A 121 7.86 7.40 -17.03
N LEU A 122 7.92 8.63 -17.55
CA LEU A 122 6.71 9.37 -17.94
C LEU A 122 5.91 8.62 -19.02
N HIS A 123 6.56 8.09 -20.05
CA HIS A 123 5.89 7.27 -21.08
C HIS A 123 5.29 5.98 -20.49
N SER A 124 5.95 5.36 -19.51
CA SER A 124 5.41 4.18 -18.83
C SER A 124 4.10 4.52 -18.13
N ILE A 125 4.09 5.59 -17.33
CA ILE A 125 2.87 6.05 -16.62
C ILE A 125 1.80 6.51 -17.61
N GLU A 126 2.15 7.31 -18.63
CA GLU A 126 1.22 7.72 -19.68
C GLU A 126 0.47 6.53 -20.30
N SER A 127 1.16 5.41 -20.50
CA SER A 127 0.58 4.19 -21.06
C SER A 127 -0.40 3.46 -20.14
N LEU A 128 -0.32 3.68 -18.82
CA LEU A 128 -1.22 3.08 -17.81
C LEU A 128 -2.50 3.90 -17.62
N ILE A 129 -2.45 5.22 -17.80
CA ILE A 129 -3.59 6.13 -17.56
C ILE A 129 -4.86 5.71 -18.33
N PRO A 130 -4.83 5.41 -19.64
CA PRO A 130 -6.03 4.98 -20.36
C PRO A 130 -6.64 3.68 -19.83
N VAL A 131 -5.81 2.76 -19.35
CA VAL A 131 -6.27 1.50 -18.76
C VAL A 131 -6.93 1.77 -17.40
N ALA A 132 -6.30 2.60 -16.57
CA ALA A 132 -6.86 3.02 -15.29
C ALA A 132 -8.22 3.74 -15.49
N GLN A 133 -8.34 4.61 -16.49
CA GLN A 133 -9.59 5.27 -16.88
C GLN A 133 -10.66 4.29 -17.30
N GLN A 134 -10.33 3.33 -18.16
CA GLN A 134 -11.25 2.32 -18.66
C GLN A 134 -11.90 1.52 -17.52
N TYR A 135 -11.13 1.19 -16.48
CA TYR A 135 -11.59 0.38 -15.36
C TYR A 135 -11.91 1.20 -14.10
N ASN A 136 -11.90 2.53 -14.21
CA ASN A 136 -12.15 3.46 -13.10
C ASN A 136 -11.27 3.15 -11.88
N THR A 137 -9.99 2.83 -12.11
CA THR A 137 -9.01 2.48 -11.08
C THR A 137 -8.12 3.69 -10.76
N ILE A 138 -7.85 3.90 -9.49
CA ILE A 138 -6.83 4.84 -9.02
C ILE A 138 -5.52 4.06 -8.88
N LEU A 139 -4.47 4.54 -9.55
CA LEU A 139 -3.10 4.10 -9.32
C LEU A 139 -2.55 4.94 -8.17
N SER A 140 -2.52 4.39 -6.98
CA SER A 140 -1.99 5.03 -5.78
C SER A 140 -0.47 4.87 -5.76
N LEU A 141 0.23 5.91 -6.22
CA LEU A 141 1.69 5.90 -6.30
C LEU A 141 2.27 6.05 -4.89
N GLU A 142 3.13 5.11 -4.49
CA GLU A 142 3.66 5.07 -3.14
C GLU A 142 5.01 5.80 -3.03
N ASN A 143 5.22 6.50 -1.92
CA ASN A 143 6.50 7.11 -1.59
C ASN A 143 7.50 6.04 -1.12
N THR A 144 8.31 5.58 -2.03
CA THR A 144 9.36 4.61 -1.79
C THR A 144 10.74 5.28 -1.70
N TRP A 145 11.67 4.93 -2.57
CA TRP A 145 13.06 5.35 -2.50
C TRP A 145 13.30 6.82 -2.84
N ARG A 146 12.59 7.38 -3.85
CA ARG A 146 12.80 8.74 -4.37
C ARG A 146 11.49 9.48 -4.59
N SER A 147 11.28 10.54 -3.84
CA SER A 147 10.10 11.41 -3.96
C SER A 147 10.00 12.16 -5.29
N ASP A 148 11.13 12.50 -5.92
CA ASP A 148 11.14 13.22 -7.19
C ASP A 148 10.50 12.44 -8.35
N TYR A 149 10.41 11.10 -8.25
CA TYR A 149 9.66 10.28 -9.20
C TYR A 149 8.15 10.56 -9.14
N LEU A 150 7.61 10.63 -7.93
CA LEU A 150 6.21 10.98 -7.70
C LEU A 150 5.92 12.40 -8.20
N GLU A 151 6.76 13.35 -7.79
CA GLU A 151 6.59 14.76 -8.14
C GLU A 151 6.65 14.98 -9.66
N ALA A 152 7.57 14.31 -10.38
CA ALA A 152 7.66 14.40 -11.83
C ALA A 152 6.39 13.86 -12.50
N VAL A 153 5.85 12.72 -12.02
CA VAL A 153 4.62 12.13 -12.58
C VAL A 153 3.41 13.02 -12.34
N TRP A 154 3.19 13.51 -11.11
CA TRP A 154 2.04 14.36 -10.81
C TRP A 154 2.10 15.75 -11.46
N GLN A 155 3.31 16.29 -11.70
CA GLN A 155 3.48 17.53 -12.45
C GLN A 155 3.14 17.37 -13.94
N GLU A 156 3.50 16.23 -14.54
CA GLU A 156 3.24 15.96 -15.96
C GLU A 156 1.78 15.55 -16.20
N PHE A 157 1.20 14.76 -15.29
CA PHE A 157 -0.13 14.17 -15.47
C PHE A 157 -1.08 14.54 -14.31
N PRO A 158 -1.71 15.74 -14.33
CA PRO A 158 -2.67 16.13 -13.29
C PRO A 158 -4.05 15.48 -13.53
N VAL A 159 -4.14 14.15 -13.44
CA VAL A 159 -5.34 13.34 -13.67
C VAL A 159 -5.78 12.62 -12.40
N LYS A 160 -7.07 12.41 -12.25
CA LYS A 160 -7.66 11.80 -11.04
C LYS A 160 -7.29 10.32 -10.83
N GLU A 161 -6.85 9.65 -11.87
CA GLU A 161 -6.43 8.25 -11.85
C GLU A 161 -5.05 8.05 -11.21
N LEU A 162 -4.29 9.12 -10.97
CA LEU A 162 -3.00 9.09 -10.28
C LEU A 162 -3.16 9.65 -8.88
N GLY A 163 -3.32 8.76 -7.91
CA GLY A 163 -3.41 9.08 -6.50
C GLY A 163 -2.07 8.96 -5.77
N PHE A 164 -2.11 9.13 -4.46
CA PHE A 164 -0.97 9.01 -3.56
C PHE A 164 -1.24 7.99 -2.46
N CYS A 165 -0.42 6.94 -2.39
CA CYS A 165 -0.33 6.08 -1.22
C CYS A 165 0.78 6.63 -0.32
N PHE A 166 0.41 7.13 0.87
CA PHE A 166 1.38 7.65 1.81
C PHE A 166 1.80 6.58 2.80
N ASP A 167 3.06 6.14 2.67
CA ASP A 167 3.72 5.25 3.61
C ASP A 167 4.55 6.05 4.63
N THR A 168 4.26 5.84 5.92
CA THR A 168 4.93 6.55 7.02
C THR A 168 6.32 6.00 7.33
N SER A 169 6.54 4.69 7.13
CA SER A 169 7.83 4.04 7.32
C SER A 169 8.86 4.53 6.30
N HIS A 170 8.47 4.55 5.01
CA HIS A 170 9.29 5.09 3.94
C HIS A 170 9.56 6.58 4.11
N ALA A 171 8.54 7.35 4.54
CA ALA A 171 8.70 8.78 4.79
C ALA A 171 9.73 9.07 5.88
N ASN A 172 9.76 8.29 6.95
CA ASN A 172 10.75 8.42 8.02
C ASN A 172 12.19 8.12 7.55
N LEU A 173 12.34 7.10 6.72
CA LEU A 173 13.65 6.70 6.19
C LEU A 173 14.24 7.69 5.17
N ARG A 174 13.41 8.52 4.54
CA ARG A 174 13.78 9.34 3.39
C ARG A 174 13.47 10.82 3.57
N ASP A 175 13.07 11.24 4.77
CA ASP A 175 12.68 12.64 5.06
C ASP A 175 11.58 13.13 4.10
N GLN A 176 10.54 12.30 3.91
CA GLN A 176 9.48 12.55 2.94
C GLN A 176 8.13 12.96 3.57
N PHE A 177 8.09 13.27 4.86
CA PHE A 177 6.84 13.70 5.54
C PHE A 177 6.21 14.93 4.90
N TYR A 178 7.00 15.82 4.29
CA TYR A 178 6.51 16.99 3.57
C TYR A 178 5.57 16.63 2.42
N LEU A 179 5.63 15.41 1.87
CA LEU A 179 4.75 14.96 0.79
C LEU A 179 3.30 14.89 1.26
N ALA A 180 3.06 14.45 2.51
CA ALA A 180 1.72 14.36 3.07
C ALA A 180 1.05 15.74 3.18
N GLU A 181 1.82 16.82 3.46
CA GLU A 181 1.33 18.19 3.45
C GLU A 181 1.13 18.71 2.02
N LYS A 182 2.17 18.62 1.20
CA LYS A 182 2.21 19.22 -0.15
C LYS A 182 1.21 18.59 -1.12
N TYR A 183 1.04 17.25 -1.03
CA TYR A 183 0.21 16.46 -1.94
C TYR A 183 -1.00 15.82 -1.26
N ASN A 184 -1.47 16.41 -0.14
CA ASN A 184 -2.60 15.88 0.62
C ASN A 184 -3.89 15.74 -0.20
N HIS A 185 -4.03 16.48 -1.28
CA HIS A 185 -5.18 16.46 -2.18
C HIS A 185 -5.16 15.27 -3.15
N LEU A 186 -4.03 14.56 -3.27
CA LEU A 186 -3.86 13.35 -4.08
C LEU A 186 -3.95 12.07 -3.25
N LEU A 187 -3.99 12.18 -1.90
CA LEU A 187 -4.06 11.01 -1.04
C LEU A 187 -5.23 10.09 -1.42
N SER A 188 -4.96 8.81 -1.54
CA SER A 188 -5.90 7.77 -1.95
C SER A 188 -5.73 6.46 -1.19
N ALA A 189 -4.59 6.27 -0.51
CA ALA A 189 -4.31 5.14 0.38
C ALA A 189 -3.31 5.55 1.46
N TYR A 190 -3.28 4.81 2.57
CA TYR A 190 -2.28 4.93 3.63
C TYR A 190 -1.65 3.57 3.90
N HIS A 191 -0.34 3.58 4.07
CA HIS A 191 0.44 2.50 4.66
C HIS A 191 1.08 3.02 5.95
N LEU A 192 0.46 2.69 7.07
CA LEU A 192 0.87 3.21 8.37
C LEU A 192 1.70 2.15 9.11
N ALA A 193 2.94 2.46 9.34
CA ALA A 193 3.89 1.66 10.09
C ALA A 193 4.90 2.57 10.79
N ASP A 194 5.72 2.02 11.67
CA ASP A 194 6.80 2.70 12.36
C ASP A 194 8.14 2.02 12.09
N ASN A 195 9.22 2.71 12.33
CA ASN A 195 10.58 2.18 12.25
C ASN A 195 11.58 2.97 13.11
N ASP A 196 12.82 2.51 13.10
CA ASP A 196 13.94 3.12 13.85
C ASP A 196 14.72 4.17 13.05
N GLY A 197 14.21 4.64 11.92
CA GLY A 197 14.91 5.55 11.01
C GLY A 197 16.12 4.95 10.28
N LEU A 198 16.39 3.64 10.44
CA LEU A 198 17.54 2.95 9.86
C LEU A 198 17.15 1.95 8.78
N GLU A 199 16.11 1.17 9.04
CA GLU A 199 15.60 0.14 8.14
C GLU A 199 14.08 0.18 8.05
N ASP A 200 13.55 -0.33 6.96
CA ASP A 200 12.12 -0.45 6.70
C ASP A 200 11.54 -1.62 7.51
N ARG A 201 11.22 -1.33 8.77
CA ARG A 201 10.86 -2.33 9.77
C ARG A 201 9.39 -2.72 9.75
N HIS A 202 8.51 -1.85 9.27
CA HIS A 202 7.06 -2.02 9.34
C HIS A 202 6.56 -2.41 10.74
N TRP A 203 7.09 -1.76 11.79
CA TRP A 203 6.67 -1.99 13.17
C TRP A 203 5.31 -1.38 13.48
N LEU A 204 4.72 -1.80 14.58
CA LEU A 204 3.51 -1.17 15.10
C LEU A 204 3.74 0.33 15.34
N PRO A 205 2.77 1.19 15.01
CA PRO A 205 2.84 2.60 15.38
C PRO A 205 3.15 2.79 16.86
N PHE A 206 4.07 3.71 17.16
CA PHE A 206 4.63 4.01 18.49
C PHE A 206 5.64 2.98 19.05
N ASP A 207 6.08 2.01 18.28
CA ASP A 207 7.20 1.13 18.64
C ASP A 207 8.54 1.62 18.07
N GLY A 208 8.52 2.62 17.18
CA GLY A 208 9.68 3.25 16.56
C GLY A 208 9.83 4.73 16.95
N GLU A 209 10.33 5.54 16.00
CA GLU A 209 10.72 6.93 16.22
C GLU A 209 9.81 7.96 15.55
N ILE A 210 8.77 7.52 14.82
CA ILE A 210 7.88 8.43 14.08
C ILE A 210 7.01 9.25 15.04
N ASP A 211 7.08 10.57 14.93
CA ASP A 211 6.18 11.48 15.63
C ASP A 211 4.84 11.60 14.88
N PHE A 212 3.94 10.67 15.16
CA PHE A 212 2.61 10.65 14.57
C PHE A 212 1.75 11.89 14.90
N GLN A 213 2.06 12.64 15.96
CA GLN A 213 1.35 13.90 16.26
C GLN A 213 1.59 14.94 15.17
N GLN A 214 2.75 14.90 14.50
CA GLN A 214 3.06 15.81 13.39
C GLN A 214 2.50 15.30 12.05
N VAL A 215 2.31 14.01 11.88
CA VAL A 215 1.90 13.40 10.61
C VAL A 215 0.37 13.33 10.47
N MET A 216 -0.31 12.86 11.52
CA MET A 216 -1.74 12.58 11.48
C MET A 216 -2.63 13.78 11.07
N PRO A 217 -2.31 15.04 11.41
CA PRO A 217 -3.11 16.19 10.96
C PRO A 217 -3.25 16.32 9.43
N PHE A 218 -2.28 15.83 8.65
CA PHE A 218 -2.35 15.85 7.18
C PHE A 218 -3.20 14.72 6.60
N LEU A 219 -3.42 13.65 7.37
CA LEU A 219 -4.12 12.44 6.94
C LEU A 219 -5.61 12.44 7.32
N LYS A 220 -6.02 13.28 8.27
CA LYS A 220 -7.38 13.31 8.79
C LYS A 220 -8.42 13.84 7.79
N ASP A 221 -9.68 13.43 7.99
CA ASP A 221 -10.85 13.95 7.28
C ASP A 221 -10.82 13.77 5.75
N LYS A 222 -10.08 12.78 5.25
CA LYS A 222 -9.99 12.46 3.83
C LYS A 222 -11.00 11.39 3.38
N GLY A 223 -11.61 10.67 4.32
CA GLY A 223 -12.48 9.54 4.01
C GLY A 223 -11.72 8.32 3.47
N ILE A 224 -10.40 8.27 3.68
CA ILE A 224 -9.53 7.17 3.31
C ILE A 224 -9.35 6.27 4.53
N PRO A 225 -9.53 4.95 4.41
CA PRO A 225 -9.31 4.03 5.51
C PRO A 225 -7.87 4.07 6.04
N TYR A 226 -7.72 4.03 7.36
CA TYR A 226 -6.40 3.95 8.00
C TYR A 226 -5.89 2.52 7.93
N THR A 227 -5.04 2.23 6.96
CA THR A 227 -4.50 0.89 6.70
C THR A 227 -3.09 0.75 7.29
N LEU A 228 -2.91 -0.27 8.14
CA LEU A 228 -1.61 -0.63 8.69
C LEU A 228 -0.88 -1.58 7.72
N GLU A 229 0.36 -1.27 7.37
CA GLU A 229 1.26 -2.17 6.67
C GLU A 229 2.37 -2.63 7.61
N LEU A 230 2.18 -3.81 8.21
CA LEU A 230 2.98 -4.27 9.33
C LEU A 230 3.68 -5.58 9.07
N ILE A 231 4.88 -5.71 9.64
CA ILE A 231 5.58 -6.98 9.83
C ILE A 231 5.82 -7.17 11.32
N ALA A 232 5.20 -8.21 11.89
CA ALA A 232 5.26 -8.47 13.32
C ALA A 232 6.67 -8.71 13.82
N ASN A 233 7.12 -7.92 14.80
CA ASN A 233 8.29 -8.23 15.59
C ASN A 233 7.95 -9.35 16.59
N LYS A 234 8.28 -10.61 16.23
CA LYS A 234 7.92 -11.79 17.02
C LYS A 234 8.65 -11.90 18.36
N GLU A 235 9.70 -11.13 18.58
CA GLU A 235 10.36 -11.05 19.88
C GLU A 235 9.50 -10.26 20.87
N LEU A 236 8.85 -9.20 20.41
CA LEU A 236 7.95 -8.38 21.21
C LEU A 236 6.51 -8.97 21.23
N TYR A 237 6.06 -9.51 20.11
CA TYR A 237 4.71 -10.03 19.91
C TYR A 237 4.73 -11.48 19.44
N PRO A 238 5.00 -12.46 20.32
CA PRO A 238 5.13 -13.86 19.93
C PRO A 238 3.78 -14.53 19.59
N GLN A 239 2.67 -13.93 19.99
CA GLN A 239 1.32 -14.46 19.78
C GLN A 239 0.57 -13.65 18.73
N GLU A 240 0.15 -14.33 17.66
CA GLU A 240 -0.47 -13.70 16.48
C GLU A 240 -1.72 -12.88 16.82
N GLN A 241 -2.64 -13.45 17.61
CA GLN A 241 -3.89 -12.74 17.97
C GLN A 241 -3.64 -11.54 18.90
N GLU A 242 -2.67 -11.63 19.78
CA GLU A 242 -2.27 -10.52 20.66
C GLU A 242 -1.67 -9.37 19.85
N PHE A 243 -0.84 -9.69 18.84
CA PHE A 243 -0.31 -8.71 17.90
C PHE A 243 -1.43 -7.96 17.18
N LEU A 244 -2.42 -8.67 16.67
CA LEU A 244 -3.55 -8.06 15.97
C LEU A 244 -4.42 -7.17 16.87
N PHE A 245 -4.65 -7.57 18.12
CA PHE A 245 -5.34 -6.71 19.09
C PHE A 245 -4.55 -5.45 19.41
N GLU A 246 -3.23 -5.56 19.57
CA GLU A 246 -2.39 -4.38 19.80
C GLU A 246 -2.34 -3.50 18.54
N ALA A 247 -2.25 -4.07 17.33
CA ALA A 247 -2.31 -3.34 16.08
C ALA A 247 -3.62 -2.53 15.95
N LYS A 248 -4.76 -3.16 16.27
CA LYS A 248 -6.05 -2.47 16.27
C LYS A 248 -6.08 -1.30 17.24
N LYS A 249 -5.62 -1.51 18.47
CA LYS A 249 -5.53 -0.46 19.49
C LYS A 249 -4.62 0.69 19.05
N ARG A 250 -3.50 0.40 18.35
CA ARG A 250 -2.56 1.42 17.86
C ARG A 250 -3.16 2.27 16.73
N VAL A 251 -3.88 1.65 15.78
CA VAL A 251 -4.55 2.44 14.73
C VAL A 251 -5.68 3.28 15.30
N ASP A 252 -6.45 2.77 16.28
CA ASP A 252 -7.48 3.57 16.95
C ASP A 252 -6.87 4.79 17.66
N LYS A 253 -5.73 4.60 18.33
CA LYS A 253 -4.97 5.71 18.94
C LYS A 253 -4.45 6.72 17.91
N LEU A 254 -4.01 6.27 16.71
CA LEU A 254 -3.61 7.18 15.63
C LEU A 254 -4.77 8.10 15.20
N ILE A 255 -5.96 7.54 15.07
CA ILE A 255 -7.16 8.30 14.66
C ILE A 255 -7.52 9.39 15.70
N GLU A 256 -7.23 9.16 16.99
CA GLU A 256 -7.48 10.11 18.06
C GLU A 256 -6.51 11.30 18.10
N LEU A 257 -5.30 11.19 17.49
CA LEU A 257 -4.30 12.26 17.43
C LEU A 257 -4.77 13.43 16.56
#